data_6796e685eaa6cf65135e5ed90bc479a6
#
_entry.id   6796e685eaa6cf65135e5ed90bc479a6
#
_cell.length_a   1.000
_cell.length_b   1.000
_cell.length_c   1.000
_cell.angle_alpha   90.00
_cell.angle_beta   90.00
_cell.angle_gamma   90.00
#
_symmetry.space_group_name_H-M   'P 1'
#
loop_
_entity.id
_entity.type
_entity.pdbx_description
1 polymer ?
#
loop_
_entity_poly.entity_id
_entity_poly.type
_entity_poly.pdbx_seq_one_letter_code
_entity_poly.pdbx_strand_id
1 'polypeptide(L)'
;ARSTLCYNGGPMEKHLEDYFPEGTEERRLLLEIDQARLPRHIAVIMDGNGRWAEQRGLPRAEGHRAGAASVRETVEACARLGIGCLTLFAFSSENWKRPRQEVGRLWRLLRENLGREDGLLVENDLRLRVIGRRQGIPGPVLRELERVEALTAANRRMTLAVALNYGGRDDIVDAARRLMEEGTVAPSALDEKAFAARLSTAGLPDPDLLVRTSGEMRISNFLLWQIAYAEIVVTPVLWPDFRRRHLLDAILEYQKRDRRFGSVRTGTTGTARKDAS
;
A
#
# COMPACT_ATOMS: atom_id res chain seq x y z
N ALA A 1 -30.13 -4.29 16.38
CA ALA A 1 -30.24 -3.21 15.37
C ALA A 1 -29.26 -3.54 14.27
N ARG A 2 -29.74 -3.89 13.06
CA ARG A 2 -28.91 -4.16 11.90
C ARG A 2 -28.29 -2.83 11.46
N SER A 3 -26.98 -2.69 11.58
CA SER A 3 -26.22 -1.59 10.99
C SER A 3 -26.28 -1.76 9.47
N THR A 4 -27.15 -0.98 8.83
CA THR A 4 -27.24 -0.89 7.37
C THR A 4 -25.98 -0.18 6.90
N LEU A 5 -25.14 -0.89 6.13
CA LEU A 5 -23.98 -0.36 5.42
C LEU A 5 -24.46 0.70 4.40
N CYS A 6 -24.50 1.97 4.83
CA CYS A 6 -24.82 3.09 3.93
C CYS A 6 -23.57 3.48 3.12
N TYR A 7 -23.34 2.78 2.03
CA TYR A 7 -22.58 3.30 0.90
C TYR A 7 -23.60 3.82 -0.13
N ASN A 8 -23.42 5.06 -0.60
CA ASN A 8 -24.30 5.69 -1.59
C ASN A 8 -24.47 4.77 -2.81
N GLY A 9 -25.71 4.24 -2.96
CA GLY A 9 -26.13 3.16 -3.83
C GLY A 9 -25.55 3.17 -5.23
N GLY A 10 -24.71 2.18 -5.49
CA GLY A 10 -24.25 1.76 -6.81
C GLY A 10 -24.10 0.23 -6.81
N PRO A 11 -23.85 -0.43 -7.95
CA PRO A 11 -23.82 -1.89 -8.10
C PRO A 11 -22.82 -2.64 -7.21
N MET A 12 -22.15 -1.97 -6.28
CA MET A 12 -21.04 -2.46 -5.47
C MET A 12 -21.44 -3.31 -4.26
N GLU A 13 -22.63 -3.13 -3.64
CA GLU A 13 -23.03 -3.95 -2.48
C GLU A 13 -23.22 -5.43 -2.86
N LYS A 14 -23.83 -5.71 -4.01
CA LYS A 14 -23.94 -7.08 -4.54
C LYS A 14 -22.56 -7.70 -4.82
N HIS A 15 -21.58 -6.90 -5.24
CA HIS A 15 -20.23 -7.38 -5.54
C HIS A 15 -19.35 -7.68 -4.30
N LEU A 16 -19.63 -7.08 -3.14
CA LEU A 16 -18.93 -7.41 -1.89
C LEU A 16 -19.36 -8.78 -1.34
N GLU A 17 -20.63 -9.09 -1.40
CA GLU A 17 -21.18 -10.38 -0.96
C GLU A 17 -20.67 -11.53 -1.82
N ASP A 18 -20.63 -11.37 -3.13
CA ASP A 18 -20.06 -12.36 -4.05
C ASP A 18 -18.56 -12.57 -3.85
N TYR A 19 -17.83 -11.50 -3.51
CA TYR A 19 -16.38 -11.55 -3.29
C TYR A 19 -15.99 -12.11 -1.91
N PHE A 20 -16.84 -11.92 -0.91
CA PHE A 20 -16.73 -12.48 0.43
C PHE A 20 -17.98 -13.35 0.74
N PRO A 21 -18.04 -14.59 0.23
CA PRO A 21 -19.22 -15.44 0.33
C PRO A 21 -19.63 -15.72 1.77
N GLU A 22 -20.94 -15.88 1.98
CA GLU A 22 -21.46 -16.31 3.28
C GLU A 22 -20.86 -17.64 3.73
N GLY A 23 -20.66 -17.78 5.04
CA GLY A 23 -20.05 -18.99 5.64
C GLY A 23 -18.54 -19.09 5.52
N THR A 24 -17.87 -18.14 4.86
CA THR A 24 -16.41 -18.09 4.80
C THR A 24 -15.80 -17.33 5.99
N GLU A 25 -14.53 -17.62 6.30
CA GLU A 25 -13.78 -16.87 7.32
C GLU A 25 -13.62 -15.39 6.92
N GLU A 26 -13.39 -15.13 5.65
CA GLU A 26 -13.29 -13.78 5.10
C GLU A 26 -14.56 -12.96 5.34
N ARG A 27 -15.75 -13.58 5.19
CA ARG A 27 -17.02 -12.90 5.48
C ARG A 27 -17.15 -12.58 6.97
N ARG A 28 -16.74 -13.50 7.85
CA ARG A 28 -16.74 -13.27 9.29
C ARG A 28 -15.84 -12.09 9.65
N LEU A 29 -14.59 -12.08 9.16
CA LEU A 29 -13.64 -10.98 9.40
C LEU A 29 -14.16 -9.65 8.86
N LEU A 30 -14.76 -9.65 7.66
CA LEU A 30 -15.36 -8.45 7.08
C LEU A 30 -16.46 -7.84 7.97
N LEU A 31 -17.28 -8.68 8.61
CA LEU A 31 -18.35 -8.23 9.50
C LEU A 31 -17.83 -7.63 10.83
N GLU A 32 -16.60 -7.99 11.24
CA GLU A 32 -15.93 -7.41 12.40
C GLU A 32 -15.30 -6.04 12.10
N ILE A 33 -15.06 -5.72 10.83
CA ILE A 33 -14.43 -4.45 10.42
C ILE A 33 -15.42 -3.30 10.55
N ASP A 34 -15.02 -2.27 11.29
CA ASP A 34 -15.70 -0.97 11.31
C ASP A 34 -15.38 -0.19 10.03
N GLN A 35 -16.37 -0.08 9.14
CA GLN A 35 -16.22 0.59 7.84
C GLN A 35 -15.90 2.09 7.97
N ALA A 36 -16.29 2.74 9.08
CA ALA A 36 -15.98 4.15 9.33
C ALA A 36 -14.51 4.37 9.73
N ARG A 37 -13.79 3.30 10.14
CA ARG A 37 -12.42 3.32 10.61
C ARG A 37 -11.45 2.60 9.68
N LEU A 38 -11.80 2.45 8.40
CA LEU A 38 -10.88 1.89 7.40
C LEU A 38 -9.66 2.81 7.21
N PRO A 39 -8.46 2.24 7.01
CA PRO A 39 -7.30 3.01 6.58
C PRO A 39 -7.55 3.60 5.19
N ARG A 40 -7.29 4.89 5.03
CA ARG A 40 -7.43 5.56 3.71
C ARG A 40 -6.34 5.14 2.74
N HIS A 41 -5.15 4.83 3.28
CA HIS A 41 -4.00 4.40 2.52
C HIS A 41 -3.31 3.22 3.20
N ILE A 42 -3.16 2.13 2.46
CA ILE A 42 -2.40 0.94 2.89
C ILE A 42 -1.12 0.86 2.07
N ALA A 43 0.02 0.71 2.74
CA ALA A 43 1.31 0.42 2.11
C ALA A 43 1.72 -1.02 2.40
N VAL A 44 2.29 -1.74 1.41
CA VAL A 44 2.65 -3.15 1.57
C VAL A 44 4.09 -3.42 1.15
N ILE A 45 4.86 -4.01 2.07
CA ILE A 45 6.17 -4.60 1.77
C ILE A 45 5.96 -6.09 1.47
N MET A 46 6.04 -6.44 0.20
CA MET A 46 5.78 -7.77 -0.38
C MET A 46 6.99 -8.70 -0.22
N ASP A 47 7.29 -9.10 1.02
CA ASP A 47 8.45 -9.92 1.35
C ASP A 47 8.12 -11.42 1.41
N GLY A 48 9.13 -12.27 1.18
CA GLY A 48 9.03 -13.71 1.32
C GLY A 48 8.96 -14.50 0.01
N ASN A 49 8.94 -13.87 -1.17
CA ASN A 49 8.88 -14.56 -2.45
C ASN A 49 10.00 -15.61 -2.62
N GLY A 50 11.25 -15.24 -2.27
CA GLY A 50 12.37 -16.16 -2.38
C GLY A 50 12.26 -17.34 -1.40
N ARG A 51 11.94 -17.07 -0.13
CA ARG A 51 11.75 -18.11 0.91
C ARG A 51 10.63 -19.08 0.55
N TRP A 52 9.53 -18.57 0.00
CA TRP A 52 8.43 -19.39 -0.47
C TRP A 52 8.85 -20.40 -1.54
N ALA A 53 9.68 -19.97 -2.51
CA ALA A 53 10.20 -20.85 -3.55
C ALA A 53 11.20 -21.87 -2.97
N GLU A 54 12.13 -21.43 -2.10
CA GLU A 54 13.10 -22.29 -1.43
C GLU A 54 12.44 -23.41 -0.63
N GLN A 55 11.40 -23.12 0.15
CA GLN A 55 10.62 -24.09 0.90
C GLN A 55 9.97 -25.17 0.02
N ARG A 56 9.79 -24.89 -1.28
CA ARG A 56 9.17 -25.79 -2.27
C ARG A 56 10.18 -26.40 -3.25
N GLY A 57 11.48 -26.18 -3.03
CA GLY A 57 12.53 -26.65 -3.96
C GLY A 57 12.47 -25.97 -5.34
N LEU A 58 11.85 -24.78 -5.44
CA LEU A 58 11.65 -24.05 -6.69
C LEU A 58 12.68 -22.93 -6.85
N PRO A 59 13.00 -22.56 -8.10
CA PRO A 59 13.78 -21.36 -8.37
C PRO A 59 13.11 -20.11 -7.79
N ARG A 60 13.88 -19.14 -7.25
CA ARG A 60 13.37 -17.90 -6.65
C ARG A 60 12.40 -17.12 -7.55
N ALA A 61 12.58 -17.20 -8.87
CA ALA A 61 11.70 -16.58 -9.85
C ALA A 61 10.26 -17.08 -9.78
N GLU A 62 10.04 -18.35 -9.41
CA GLU A 62 8.70 -18.91 -9.29
C GLU A 62 7.95 -18.33 -8.09
N GLY A 63 8.65 -17.98 -7.00
CA GLY A 63 8.04 -17.25 -5.89
C GLY A 63 7.53 -15.87 -6.31
N HIS A 64 8.30 -15.12 -7.12
CA HIS A 64 7.85 -13.83 -7.64
C HIS A 64 6.66 -13.99 -8.60
N ARG A 65 6.64 -15.05 -9.42
CA ARG A 65 5.51 -15.35 -10.30
C ARG A 65 4.25 -15.68 -9.50
N ALA A 66 4.37 -16.52 -8.48
CA ALA A 66 3.26 -16.87 -7.59
C ALA A 66 2.73 -15.65 -6.82
N GLY A 67 3.64 -14.73 -6.44
CA GLY A 67 3.28 -13.48 -5.76
C GLY A 67 2.41 -12.52 -6.59
N ALA A 68 2.34 -12.68 -7.91
CA ALA A 68 1.45 -11.88 -8.77
C ALA A 68 -0.03 -12.10 -8.43
N ALA A 69 -0.43 -13.33 -8.08
CA ALA A 69 -1.79 -13.63 -7.64
C ALA A 69 -2.15 -12.88 -6.34
N SER A 70 -1.19 -12.76 -5.41
CA SER A 70 -1.38 -12.01 -4.16
C SER A 70 -1.48 -10.50 -4.42
N VAL A 71 -0.75 -9.96 -5.41
CA VAL A 71 -0.91 -8.57 -5.85
C VAL A 71 -2.34 -8.34 -6.32
N ARG A 72 -2.82 -9.15 -7.27
CA ARG A 72 -4.17 -9.03 -7.82
C ARG A 72 -5.24 -9.08 -6.74
N GLU A 73 -5.19 -10.09 -5.88
CA GLU A 73 -6.18 -10.28 -4.81
C GLU A 73 -6.16 -9.12 -3.79
N THR A 74 -4.97 -8.60 -3.45
CA THR A 74 -4.83 -7.44 -2.55
C THR A 74 -5.40 -6.17 -3.17
N VAL A 75 -5.12 -5.91 -4.46
CA VAL A 75 -5.64 -4.77 -5.21
C VAL A 75 -7.17 -4.83 -5.28
N GLU A 76 -7.73 -5.99 -5.66
CA GLU A 76 -9.18 -6.18 -5.73
C GLU A 76 -9.84 -6.01 -4.36
N ALA A 77 -9.27 -6.59 -3.30
CA ALA A 77 -9.82 -6.46 -1.95
C ALA A 77 -9.80 -5.02 -1.46
N CYS A 78 -8.68 -4.29 -1.63
CA CYS A 78 -8.59 -2.88 -1.27
C CYS A 78 -9.62 -2.03 -2.03
N ALA A 79 -9.74 -2.23 -3.34
CA ALA A 79 -10.71 -1.51 -4.16
C ALA A 79 -12.15 -1.77 -3.71
N ARG A 80 -12.51 -3.02 -3.40
CA ARG A 80 -13.85 -3.40 -2.94
C ARG A 80 -14.17 -2.89 -1.54
N LEU A 81 -13.17 -2.84 -0.66
CA LEU A 81 -13.31 -2.25 0.69
C LEU A 81 -13.41 -0.73 0.68
N GLY A 82 -13.15 -0.06 -0.45
CA GLY A 82 -13.20 1.41 -0.53
C GLY A 82 -11.93 2.09 -0.03
N ILE A 83 -10.79 1.38 0.00
CA ILE A 83 -9.49 1.97 0.28
C ILE A 83 -9.15 2.96 -0.83
N GLY A 84 -8.76 4.19 -0.48
CA GLY A 84 -8.49 5.25 -1.46
C GLY A 84 -7.12 5.16 -2.12
N CYS A 85 -6.13 4.58 -1.43
CA CYS A 85 -4.76 4.42 -1.92
C CYS A 85 -4.15 3.11 -1.46
N LEU A 86 -3.48 2.40 -2.37
CA LEU A 86 -2.67 1.22 -2.07
C LEU A 86 -1.27 1.43 -2.64
N THR A 87 -0.23 1.38 -1.81
CA THR A 87 1.16 1.42 -2.29
C THR A 87 1.85 0.07 -2.13
N LEU A 88 2.36 -0.47 -3.23
CA LEU A 88 3.07 -1.74 -3.28
C LEU A 88 4.57 -1.52 -3.50
N PHE A 89 5.42 -2.10 -2.63
CA PHE A 89 6.88 -2.05 -2.78
C PHE A 89 7.35 -3.16 -3.72
N ALA A 90 7.36 -2.86 -5.02
CA ALA A 90 7.63 -3.87 -6.05
C ALA A 90 9.12 -4.02 -6.39
N PHE A 91 9.92 -2.92 -6.38
CA PHE A 91 11.35 -2.96 -6.65
C PHE A 91 12.09 -1.85 -5.89
N SER A 92 12.92 -2.24 -4.93
CA SER A 92 13.75 -1.27 -4.18
C SER A 92 15.02 -0.90 -4.92
N SER A 93 15.61 0.28 -4.61
CA SER A 93 16.91 0.68 -5.16
C SER A 93 18.03 -0.30 -4.77
N GLU A 94 17.91 -0.99 -3.63
CA GLU A 94 18.86 -2.02 -3.22
C GLU A 94 18.78 -3.31 -4.04
N ASN A 95 17.66 -3.56 -4.74
CA ASN A 95 17.49 -4.75 -5.57
C ASN A 95 18.42 -4.78 -6.79
N TRP A 96 18.98 -3.64 -7.20
CA TRP A 96 20.01 -3.60 -8.25
C TRP A 96 21.29 -4.36 -7.89
N LYS A 97 21.55 -4.59 -6.60
CA LYS A 97 22.70 -5.39 -6.11
C LYS A 97 22.51 -6.90 -6.36
N ARG A 98 21.32 -7.35 -6.75
CA ARG A 98 21.05 -8.74 -7.07
C ARG A 98 21.71 -9.15 -8.40
N PRO A 99 21.88 -10.46 -8.65
CA PRO A 99 22.41 -10.93 -9.94
C PRO A 99 21.61 -10.36 -11.11
N ARG A 100 22.30 -9.91 -12.17
CA ARG A 100 21.69 -9.26 -13.34
C ARG A 100 20.57 -10.08 -13.97
N GLN A 101 20.71 -11.41 -13.97
CA GLN A 101 19.68 -12.32 -14.51
C GLN A 101 18.40 -12.28 -13.68
N GLU A 102 18.50 -12.20 -12.33
CA GLU A 102 17.35 -12.08 -11.44
C GLU A 102 16.65 -10.74 -11.68
N VAL A 103 17.40 -9.66 -11.70
CA VAL A 103 16.88 -8.30 -11.98
C VAL A 103 16.15 -8.26 -13.32
N GLY A 104 16.73 -8.83 -14.39
CA GLY A 104 16.12 -8.87 -15.71
C GLY A 104 14.81 -9.68 -15.74
N ARG A 105 14.71 -10.75 -14.94
CA ARG A 105 13.48 -11.54 -14.79
C ARG A 105 12.39 -10.77 -14.06
N LEU A 106 12.74 -10.02 -13.01
CA LEU A 106 11.79 -9.18 -12.26
C LEU A 106 11.17 -8.11 -13.16
N TRP A 107 11.98 -7.39 -13.94
CA TRP A 107 11.49 -6.40 -14.90
C TRP A 107 10.60 -6.99 -15.98
N ARG A 108 10.93 -8.18 -16.47
CA ARG A 108 10.10 -8.89 -17.47
C ARG A 108 8.75 -9.27 -16.86
N LEU A 109 8.75 -9.84 -15.65
CA LEU A 109 7.53 -10.23 -14.93
C LEU A 109 6.63 -9.01 -14.66
N LEU A 110 7.22 -7.88 -14.23
CA LEU A 110 6.47 -6.64 -14.05
C LEU A 110 5.78 -6.21 -15.35
N ARG A 111 6.51 -6.19 -16.47
CA ARG A 111 5.94 -5.80 -17.77
C ARG A 111 4.80 -6.73 -18.20
N GLU A 112 4.98 -8.04 -18.03
CA GLU A 112 3.96 -9.03 -18.38
C GLU A 112 2.69 -8.85 -17.54
N ASN A 113 2.84 -8.58 -16.24
CA ASN A 113 1.70 -8.35 -15.37
C ASN A 113 0.99 -7.03 -15.70
N LEU A 114 1.71 -5.95 -15.98
CA LEU A 114 1.10 -4.68 -16.40
C LEU A 114 0.22 -4.84 -17.65
N GLY A 115 0.71 -5.57 -18.66
CA GLY A 115 -0.05 -5.81 -19.89
C GLY A 115 -1.23 -6.78 -19.74
N ARG A 116 -1.26 -7.58 -18.66
CA ARG A 116 -2.39 -8.50 -18.38
C ARG A 116 -3.47 -7.85 -17.52
N GLU A 117 -3.08 -6.93 -16.65
CA GLU A 117 -3.96 -6.37 -15.61
C GLU A 117 -4.48 -4.96 -15.95
N ASP A 118 -4.12 -4.39 -17.11
CA ASP A 118 -4.57 -3.07 -17.52
C ASP A 118 -6.10 -2.99 -17.67
N GLY A 119 -6.73 -4.04 -18.22
CA GLY A 119 -8.19 -4.16 -18.28
C GLY A 119 -8.84 -4.12 -16.91
N LEU A 120 -8.29 -4.87 -15.93
CA LEU A 120 -8.79 -4.87 -14.56
C LEU A 120 -8.68 -3.49 -13.91
N LEU A 121 -7.60 -2.75 -14.18
CA LEU A 121 -7.43 -1.39 -13.66
C LEU A 121 -8.50 -0.44 -14.22
N VAL A 122 -8.80 -0.52 -15.51
CA VAL A 122 -9.83 0.31 -16.16
C VAL A 122 -11.23 -0.06 -15.67
N GLU A 123 -11.58 -1.36 -15.69
CA GLU A 123 -12.90 -1.85 -15.29
C GLU A 123 -13.25 -1.53 -13.83
N ASN A 124 -12.25 -1.50 -12.95
CA ASN A 124 -12.43 -1.19 -11.54
C ASN A 124 -12.17 0.28 -11.17
N ASP A 125 -11.98 1.15 -12.17
CA ASP A 125 -11.71 2.58 -11.97
C ASP A 125 -10.47 2.84 -11.09
N LEU A 126 -9.39 2.04 -11.29
CA LEU A 126 -8.15 2.13 -10.55
C LEU A 126 -7.11 2.94 -11.32
N ARG A 127 -6.54 3.95 -10.68
CA ARG A 127 -5.49 4.79 -11.26
C ARG A 127 -4.12 4.24 -10.90
N LEU A 128 -3.34 3.83 -11.91
CA LEU A 128 -1.93 3.48 -11.70
C LEU A 128 -1.09 4.74 -11.51
N ARG A 129 -0.16 4.69 -10.56
CA ARG A 129 0.87 5.68 -10.34
C ARG A 129 2.20 5.01 -10.00
N VAL A 130 3.27 5.39 -10.67
CA VAL A 130 4.62 4.93 -10.37
C VAL A 130 5.32 5.95 -9.48
N ILE A 131 5.90 5.49 -8.36
CA ILE A 131 6.75 6.28 -7.48
C ILE A 131 8.18 5.73 -7.48
N GLY A 132 9.17 6.61 -7.29
CA GLY A 132 10.59 6.30 -7.37
C GLY A 132 11.25 6.81 -8.65
N ARG A 133 12.51 6.41 -8.85
CA ARG A 133 13.33 6.89 -9.97
C ARG A 133 13.03 6.13 -11.26
N ARG A 134 12.69 6.83 -12.33
CA ARG A 134 12.49 6.21 -13.67
C ARG A 134 13.82 5.85 -14.35
N GLN A 135 14.91 6.52 -13.95
CA GLN A 135 16.25 6.25 -14.49
C GLN A 135 16.68 4.82 -14.17
N GLY A 136 17.26 4.14 -15.17
CA GLY A 136 17.70 2.74 -15.04
C GLY A 136 16.60 1.70 -15.27
N ILE A 137 15.31 2.08 -15.28
CA ILE A 137 14.24 1.15 -15.66
C ILE A 137 14.41 0.80 -17.15
N PRO A 138 14.36 -0.48 -17.54
CA PRO A 138 14.48 -0.88 -18.94
C PRO A 138 13.43 -0.21 -19.83
N GLY A 139 13.85 0.32 -20.98
CA GLY A 139 12.98 1.09 -21.87
C GLY A 139 11.64 0.43 -22.23
N PRO A 140 11.59 -0.89 -22.53
CA PRO A 140 10.32 -1.58 -22.79
C PRO A 140 9.36 -1.60 -21.58
N VAL A 141 9.91 -1.63 -20.35
CA VAL A 141 9.11 -1.58 -19.12
C VAL A 141 8.60 -0.16 -18.89
N LEU A 142 9.47 0.84 -19.08
CA LEU A 142 9.11 2.23 -18.92
C LEU A 142 7.96 2.64 -19.85
N ARG A 143 8.05 2.27 -21.12
CA ARG A 143 6.96 2.53 -22.08
C ARG A 143 5.64 1.89 -21.67
N GLU A 144 5.67 0.67 -21.13
CA GLU A 144 4.46 -0.02 -20.67
C GLU A 144 3.87 0.67 -19.42
N LEU A 145 4.72 1.09 -18.48
CA LEU A 145 4.29 1.87 -17.32
C LEU A 145 3.61 3.18 -17.74
N GLU A 146 4.23 3.94 -18.64
CA GLU A 146 3.71 5.20 -19.17
C GLU A 146 2.37 5.00 -19.91
N ARG A 147 2.26 3.92 -20.68
CA ARG A 147 1.02 3.53 -21.37
C ARG A 147 -0.12 3.29 -20.38
N VAL A 148 0.13 2.48 -19.33
CA VAL A 148 -0.91 2.14 -18.35
C VAL A 148 -1.23 3.32 -17.43
N GLU A 149 -0.24 4.14 -17.04
CA GLU A 149 -0.50 5.38 -16.30
C GLU A 149 -1.39 6.33 -17.11
N ALA A 150 -1.13 6.51 -18.41
CA ALA A 150 -1.95 7.33 -19.30
C ALA A 150 -3.36 6.76 -19.47
N LEU A 151 -3.48 5.44 -19.67
CA LEU A 151 -4.75 4.74 -19.84
C LEU A 151 -5.67 4.92 -18.60
N THR A 152 -5.08 4.92 -17.40
CA THR A 152 -5.81 4.97 -16.13
C THR A 152 -5.83 6.36 -15.50
N ALA A 153 -5.33 7.40 -16.18
CA ALA A 153 -5.17 8.74 -15.62
C ALA A 153 -6.49 9.39 -15.15
N ALA A 154 -7.61 9.06 -15.81
CA ALA A 154 -8.93 9.57 -15.49
C ALA A 154 -9.63 8.81 -14.34
N ASN A 155 -9.11 7.65 -13.96
CA ASN A 155 -9.69 6.77 -12.94
C ASN A 155 -9.60 7.41 -11.53
N ARG A 156 -10.62 7.20 -10.69
CA ARG A 156 -10.78 7.95 -9.43
C ARG A 156 -11.09 7.11 -8.21
N ARG A 157 -11.46 5.84 -8.36
CA ARG A 157 -11.92 5.00 -7.23
C ARG A 157 -10.79 4.72 -6.23
N MET A 158 -9.63 4.27 -6.71
CA MET A 158 -8.45 4.00 -5.88
C MET A 158 -7.18 4.31 -6.67
N THR A 159 -6.19 4.89 -6.02
CA THR A 159 -4.84 4.99 -6.58
C THR A 159 -4.03 3.76 -6.20
N LEU A 160 -3.57 3.00 -7.20
CA LEU A 160 -2.56 1.97 -7.05
C LEU A 160 -1.19 2.58 -7.30
N ALA A 161 -0.45 2.89 -6.24
CA ALA A 161 0.92 3.37 -6.32
C ALA A 161 1.89 2.17 -6.32
N VAL A 162 2.78 2.11 -7.32
CA VAL A 162 3.78 1.05 -7.41
C VAL A 162 5.16 1.67 -7.24
N ALA A 163 5.84 1.31 -6.14
CA ALA A 163 7.18 1.78 -5.85
C ALA A 163 8.21 0.95 -6.63
N LEU A 164 8.84 1.60 -7.62
CA LEU A 164 9.81 1.01 -8.54
C LEU A 164 11.12 1.79 -8.49
N ASN A 165 12.23 1.07 -8.39
CA ASN A 165 13.54 1.71 -8.21
C ASN A 165 13.48 2.76 -7.10
N TYR A 166 12.80 2.40 -6.01
CA TYR A 166 12.45 3.30 -4.91
C TYR A 166 13.31 3.02 -3.68
N GLY A 167 13.72 4.09 -3.03
CA GLY A 167 14.30 4.09 -1.68
C GLY A 167 13.94 5.39 -0.98
N GLY A 168 13.47 5.34 0.26
CA GLY A 168 13.02 6.52 0.99
C GLY A 168 14.14 7.55 1.20
N ARG A 169 15.39 7.10 1.41
CA ARG A 169 16.55 7.99 1.49
C ARG A 169 16.82 8.69 0.16
N ASP A 170 16.71 7.95 -0.95
CA ASP A 170 16.86 8.51 -2.30
C ASP A 170 15.75 9.53 -2.59
N ASP A 171 14.51 9.22 -2.23
CA ASP A 171 13.35 10.10 -2.43
C ASP A 171 13.50 11.42 -1.67
N ILE A 172 13.97 11.38 -0.42
CA ILE A 172 14.28 12.55 0.42
C ILE A 172 15.38 13.41 -0.21
N VAL A 173 16.49 12.78 -0.64
CA VAL A 173 17.60 13.51 -1.27
C VAL A 173 17.18 14.13 -2.61
N ASP A 174 16.38 13.42 -3.40
CA ASP A 174 15.87 13.94 -4.68
C ASP A 174 14.88 15.10 -4.47
N ALA A 175 14.03 15.04 -3.41
CA ALA A 175 13.16 16.14 -3.05
C ALA A 175 13.94 17.39 -2.62
N ALA A 176 14.98 17.21 -1.80
CA ALA A 176 15.87 18.31 -1.40
C ALA A 176 16.57 18.94 -2.62
N ARG A 177 17.08 18.11 -3.54
CA ARG A 177 17.72 18.60 -4.78
C ARG A 177 16.75 19.42 -5.63
N ARG A 178 15.51 18.93 -5.83
CA ARG A 178 14.46 19.68 -6.56
C ARG A 178 14.19 21.04 -5.94
N LEU A 179 14.07 21.12 -4.60
CA LEU A 179 13.89 22.41 -3.91
C LEU A 179 15.04 23.38 -4.17
N MET A 180 16.28 22.87 -4.15
CA MET A 180 17.47 23.69 -4.43
C MET A 180 17.52 24.16 -5.90
N GLU A 181 17.20 23.28 -6.84
CA GLU A 181 17.19 23.56 -8.28
C GLU A 181 16.07 24.53 -8.68
N GLU A 182 14.88 24.37 -8.11
CA GLU A 182 13.74 25.26 -8.36
C GLU A 182 13.96 26.67 -7.81
N GLY A 183 14.60 26.81 -6.66
CA GLY A 183 14.86 28.09 -6.00
C GLY A 183 13.59 28.89 -5.65
N THR A 184 12.42 28.25 -5.69
CA THR A 184 11.10 28.91 -5.54
C THR A 184 10.68 29.05 -4.08
N VAL A 185 11.31 28.31 -3.15
CA VAL A 185 11.00 28.32 -1.73
C VAL A 185 12.16 28.91 -0.96
N ALA A 186 11.93 30.06 -0.31
CA ALA A 186 12.93 30.64 0.58
C ALA A 186 13.21 29.69 1.77
N PRO A 187 14.46 29.61 2.28
CA PRO A 187 14.78 28.72 3.43
C PRO A 187 13.87 28.93 4.64
N SER A 188 13.43 30.16 4.90
CA SER A 188 12.51 30.52 6.00
C SER A 188 11.06 30.09 5.75
N ALA A 189 10.69 29.77 4.52
CA ALA A 189 9.34 29.32 4.12
C ALA A 189 9.28 27.80 3.88
N LEU A 190 10.40 27.07 4.08
CA LEU A 190 10.44 25.64 3.91
C LEU A 190 9.79 24.98 5.13
N ASP A 191 8.64 24.35 4.91
CA ASP A 191 7.90 23.54 5.86
C ASP A 191 7.74 22.10 5.35
N GLU A 192 7.15 21.24 6.18
CA GLU A 192 6.90 19.83 5.85
C GLU A 192 6.04 19.68 4.58
N LYS A 193 5.06 20.55 4.37
CA LYS A 193 4.17 20.54 3.21
C LYS A 193 4.91 20.89 1.93
N ALA A 194 5.73 21.94 1.97
CA ALA A 194 6.56 22.34 0.84
C ALA A 194 7.57 21.25 0.46
N PHE A 195 8.14 20.57 1.45
CA PHE A 195 9.03 19.43 1.24
C PHE A 195 8.30 18.23 0.66
N ALA A 196 7.19 17.80 1.27
CA ALA A 196 6.37 16.67 0.82
C ALA A 196 5.86 16.84 -0.61
N ALA A 197 5.61 18.07 -1.06
CA ALA A 197 5.22 18.38 -2.43
C ALA A 197 6.31 18.08 -3.48
N ARG A 198 7.56 17.78 -3.06
CA ARG A 198 8.68 17.40 -3.95
C ARG A 198 9.05 15.91 -3.83
N LEU A 199 8.45 15.16 -2.91
CA LEU A 199 8.60 13.71 -2.87
C LEU A 199 7.92 13.05 -4.08
N SER A 200 8.36 11.86 -4.45
CA SER A 200 7.73 11.08 -5.53
C SER A 200 6.27 10.73 -5.24
N THR A 201 5.88 10.76 -3.96
CA THR A 201 4.52 10.55 -3.46
C THR A 201 3.67 11.81 -3.42
N ALA A 202 4.16 12.98 -3.88
CA ALA A 202 3.41 14.24 -3.81
C ALA A 202 1.97 14.09 -4.33
N GLY A 203 0.99 14.54 -3.54
CA GLY A 203 -0.44 14.41 -3.84
C GLY A 203 -1.07 13.05 -3.50
N LEU A 204 -0.33 12.08 -2.96
CA LEU A 204 -0.87 10.91 -2.29
C LEU A 204 -1.04 11.21 -0.79
N PRO A 205 -2.06 10.65 -0.12
CA PRO A 205 -2.12 10.69 1.33
C PRO A 205 -0.97 9.87 1.93
N ASP A 206 -0.55 10.19 3.14
CA ASP A 206 0.38 9.33 3.88
C ASP A 206 -0.30 8.00 4.25
N PRO A 207 0.46 6.88 4.33
CA PRO A 207 -0.09 5.60 4.76
C PRO A 207 -0.62 5.65 6.20
N ASP A 208 -1.84 5.15 6.40
CA ASP A 208 -2.38 4.90 7.72
C ASP A 208 -1.91 3.54 8.26
N LEU A 209 -1.72 2.57 7.36
CA LEU A 209 -1.33 1.19 7.65
C LEU A 209 -0.18 0.74 6.74
N LEU A 210 0.91 0.28 7.35
CA LEU A 210 1.97 -0.44 6.67
C LEU A 210 1.88 -1.93 7.00
N VAL A 211 1.69 -2.77 6.00
CA VAL A 211 1.71 -4.24 6.14
C VAL A 211 3.04 -4.77 5.63
N ARG A 212 3.71 -5.62 6.41
CA ARG A 212 4.88 -6.36 5.96
C ARG A 212 4.66 -7.86 6.13
N THR A 213 4.86 -8.60 5.04
CA THR A 213 4.80 -10.08 5.04
C THR A 213 6.14 -10.69 5.43
N SER A 214 6.14 -11.99 5.77
CA SER A 214 7.29 -12.83 6.08
C SER A 214 7.96 -12.64 7.45
N GLY A 215 7.31 -11.96 8.42
CA GLY A 215 7.74 -11.90 9.82
C GLY A 215 8.89 -10.93 10.11
N GLU A 216 9.37 -10.17 9.14
CA GLU A 216 10.52 -9.28 9.31
C GLU A 216 10.10 -7.89 9.86
N MET A 217 10.64 -7.49 11.01
CA MET A 217 10.28 -6.25 11.70
C MET A 217 11.19 -5.06 11.33
N ARG A 218 11.29 -4.76 10.03
CA ARG A 218 12.02 -3.59 9.51
C ARG A 218 11.29 -2.99 8.32
N ILE A 219 11.46 -1.70 8.08
CA ILE A 219 10.80 -0.97 6.98
C ILE A 219 11.61 -0.94 5.68
N SER A 220 12.85 -1.39 5.71
CA SER A 220 13.73 -1.59 4.54
C SER A 220 13.78 -0.39 3.60
N ASN A 221 13.97 0.83 4.14
CA ASN A 221 14.07 2.07 3.37
C ASN A 221 12.78 2.41 2.56
N PHE A 222 11.62 1.87 2.98
CA PHE A 222 10.33 2.12 2.31
C PHE A 222 9.58 3.27 2.95
N LEU A 223 9.17 4.26 2.15
CA LEU A 223 8.31 5.39 2.51
C LEU A 223 8.72 6.12 3.82
N LEU A 224 10.03 6.35 4.05
CA LEU A 224 10.58 6.84 5.32
C LEU A 224 9.91 8.11 5.85
N TRP A 225 9.61 9.05 4.96
CA TRP A 225 8.92 10.30 5.30
C TRP A 225 7.44 10.05 5.60
N GLN A 226 6.80 9.28 4.76
CA GLN A 226 5.35 9.14 4.71
C GLN A 226 4.77 8.23 5.79
N ILE A 227 5.57 7.27 6.32
CA ILE A 227 5.11 6.32 7.36
C ILE A 227 5.38 6.79 8.79
N ALA A 228 5.74 8.07 8.99
CA ALA A 228 6.08 8.61 10.30
C ALA A 228 5.01 8.35 11.37
N TYR A 229 3.74 8.28 10.96
CA TYR A 229 2.59 8.03 11.83
C TYR A 229 1.76 6.81 11.42
N ALA A 230 2.28 5.98 10.53
CA ALA A 230 1.60 4.76 10.11
C ALA A 230 1.61 3.69 11.20
N GLU A 231 0.51 2.98 11.35
CA GLU A 231 0.50 1.74 12.12
C GLU A 231 1.18 0.63 11.33
N ILE A 232 2.02 -0.17 11.99
CA ILE A 232 2.77 -1.24 11.32
C ILE A 232 2.24 -2.59 11.76
N VAL A 233 1.80 -3.39 10.80
CA VAL A 233 1.38 -4.79 11.02
C VAL A 233 2.34 -5.71 10.29
N VAL A 234 2.96 -6.63 11.04
CA VAL A 234 3.85 -7.66 10.50
C VAL A 234 3.16 -9.01 10.58
N THR A 235 3.09 -9.70 9.46
CA THR A 235 2.53 -11.06 9.38
C THR A 235 3.61 -12.08 9.01
N PRO A 236 3.62 -13.28 9.61
CA PRO A 236 4.57 -14.34 9.25
C PRO A 236 4.29 -14.95 7.87
N VAL A 237 3.14 -14.70 7.29
CA VAL A 237 2.74 -15.22 5.99
C VAL A 237 3.70 -14.72 4.91
N LEU A 238 4.19 -15.61 4.05
CA LEU A 238 5.02 -15.26 2.90
C LEU A 238 4.15 -14.65 1.80
N TRP A 239 4.69 -13.65 1.06
CA TRP A 239 3.88 -12.90 0.10
C TRP A 239 3.10 -13.76 -0.89
N PRO A 240 3.64 -14.84 -1.52
CA PRO A 240 2.86 -15.67 -2.43
C PRO A 240 1.66 -16.40 -1.80
N ASP A 241 1.61 -16.52 -0.48
CA ASP A 241 0.49 -17.12 0.27
C ASP A 241 -0.41 -16.06 0.93
N PHE A 242 -0.08 -14.77 0.79
CA PHE A 242 -0.88 -13.68 1.31
C PHE A 242 -2.19 -13.55 0.49
N ARG A 243 -3.32 -13.53 1.18
CA ARG A 243 -4.67 -13.48 0.59
C ARG A 243 -5.52 -12.42 1.27
N ARG A 244 -6.71 -12.15 0.73
CA ARG A 244 -7.67 -11.18 1.27
C ARG A 244 -7.95 -11.36 2.75
N ARG A 245 -8.02 -12.58 3.27
CA ARG A 245 -8.21 -12.82 4.71
C ARG A 245 -7.10 -12.17 5.53
N HIS A 246 -5.85 -12.30 5.11
CA HIS A 246 -4.71 -11.71 5.83
C HIS A 246 -4.71 -10.17 5.77
N LEU A 247 -5.25 -9.60 4.69
CA LEU A 247 -5.49 -8.16 4.59
C LEU A 247 -6.58 -7.72 5.58
N LEU A 248 -7.68 -8.48 5.70
CA LEU A 248 -8.74 -8.21 6.68
C LEU A 248 -8.20 -8.31 8.12
N ASP A 249 -7.40 -9.35 8.42
CA ASP A 249 -6.71 -9.49 9.72
C ASP A 249 -5.84 -8.26 10.03
N ALA A 250 -5.07 -7.77 9.04
CA ALA A 250 -4.23 -6.59 9.21
C ALA A 250 -5.05 -5.31 9.45
N ILE A 251 -6.20 -5.16 8.80
CA ILE A 251 -7.12 -4.04 9.01
C ILE A 251 -7.75 -4.13 10.40
N LEU A 252 -8.18 -5.31 10.86
CA LEU A 252 -8.70 -5.50 12.21
C LEU A 252 -7.65 -5.18 13.27
N GLU A 253 -6.39 -5.60 13.05
CA GLU A 253 -5.30 -5.28 13.96
C GLU A 253 -5.04 -3.76 14.01
N TYR A 254 -5.09 -3.07 12.87
CA TYR A 254 -5.02 -1.61 12.79
C TYR A 254 -6.16 -0.95 13.59
N GLN A 255 -7.39 -1.46 13.48
CA GLN A 255 -8.56 -0.88 14.16
C GLN A 255 -8.56 -1.09 15.69
N LYS A 256 -7.83 -2.08 16.19
CA LYS A 256 -7.63 -2.28 17.64
C LYS A 256 -6.75 -1.21 18.27
N ARG A 257 -5.98 -0.47 17.48
CA ARG A 257 -5.02 0.51 17.97
C ARG A 257 -5.64 1.91 18.07
N ASP A 258 -5.36 2.60 19.19
CA ASP A 258 -5.72 4.01 19.38
C ASP A 258 -4.62 4.91 18.80
N ARG A 259 -4.89 5.60 17.70
CA ARG A 259 -3.95 6.57 17.10
C ARG A 259 -3.96 7.87 17.92
N ARG A 260 -2.89 8.13 18.68
CA ARG A 260 -2.83 9.24 19.63
C ARG A 260 -2.19 10.53 19.09
N PHE A 261 -1.55 10.56 17.96
CA PHE A 261 -0.89 11.75 17.35
C PHE A 261 -0.27 12.72 18.38
N GLY A 262 0.32 12.20 19.46
CA GLY A 262 0.90 12.99 20.54
C GLY A 262 -0.09 13.60 21.54
N SER A 263 -1.40 13.38 21.43
CA SER A 263 -2.39 13.89 22.38
C SER A 263 -2.56 12.98 23.61
N VAL A 264 -2.58 13.57 24.80
CA VAL A 264 -2.90 12.87 26.05
C VAL A 264 -4.39 12.98 26.30
N ARG A 265 -5.09 11.86 26.54
CA ARG A 265 -6.45 11.90 27.09
C ARG A 265 -6.38 12.52 28.48
N THR A 266 -6.87 13.74 28.66
CA THR A 266 -7.18 14.27 29.96
C THR A 266 -8.37 13.48 30.50
N GLY A 267 -8.08 12.51 31.39
CA GLY A 267 -9.11 11.76 32.08
C GLY A 267 -9.88 12.71 33.01
N THR A 268 -11.14 12.94 32.71
CA THR A 268 -12.11 13.51 33.65
C THR A 268 -12.41 12.47 34.73
N THR A 269 -11.57 12.42 35.76
CA THR A 269 -11.93 11.79 37.03
C THR A 269 -12.79 12.79 37.82
N GLY A 270 -14.07 12.82 37.51
CA GLY A 270 -15.07 13.50 38.33
C GLY A 270 -15.48 12.59 39.48
N THR A 271 -14.71 12.57 40.55
CA THR A 271 -15.20 12.12 41.86
C THR A 271 -15.93 13.25 42.53
N ALA A 272 -17.24 13.29 42.37
CA ALA A 272 -18.10 14.07 43.25
C ALA A 272 -18.07 13.41 44.63
N ARG A 273 -17.32 13.98 45.59
CA ARG A 273 -17.55 13.75 47.03
C ARG A 273 -18.87 14.38 47.39
N LYS A 274 -19.85 13.58 47.76
CA LYS A 274 -20.98 13.98 48.56
C LYS A 274 -20.46 14.05 50.00
N ASP A 275 -20.27 15.25 50.51
CA ASP A 275 -20.20 15.48 51.94
C ASP A 275 -21.61 15.50 52.48
N ALA A 276 -21.86 14.56 53.37
CA ALA A 276 -23.03 14.55 54.26
C ALA A 276 -22.73 15.43 55.47
N SER A 277 -23.62 16.34 55.80
CA SER A 277 -23.89 16.84 57.13
C SER A 277 -25.36 17.24 57.19
#